data_b33e2a6f0bd38550b4f1ae7b107e9071
#
_entry.id   b33e2a6f0bd38550b4f1ae7b107e9071
#
_cell.length_a   1.000
_cell.length_b   1.000
_cell.length_c   1.000
_cell.angle_alpha   90.00
_cell.angle_beta   90.00
_cell.angle_gamma   90.00
#
_symmetry.space_group_name_H-M   'P 1'
#
loop_
_entity.id
_entity.type
_entity.pdbx_description
1 polymer ?
#
loop_
_entity_poly.entity_id
_entity_poly.type
_entity_poly.pdbx_seq_one_letter_code
_entity_poly.pdbx_strand_id
1 'polypeptide(L)'
;VMISASHNSYEDNGIKLFDPNGEKLSDKSELKIESLMDKNHKTNLVDSSKLGRAKRIEDAAGRYLEFVKSTFPDQLSLKKLKIVIDCANGAAYQVAPRVLWELGAEVIPIGCSPDGTNINYKCGSTYPIHMANMVKKHKADIGIALDGDADRCVLCDEKGNYIHGDKIIGLITKRYLDQGLLEGKSIVGTKMTNKGLENYLNNLNLNLIRANVGDRYVVEKMRENGCNIGGEQSGHIILGEYGSTGDGLVASLQIIASMVENNIKISKLMDIFSLMPQTVESISYDSSYFKYKNSDQFIKDTTKMHEKLLGKEGKIIIRASGTESKLRIMGECKNKILLNKTLKNLKTEITNYINE
;
A
#
# COMPACT_ATOMS: atom_id res chain seq x y z
N VAL A 1 10.84 -9.48 -15.29
CA VAL A 1 11.37 -8.11 -15.10
C VAL A 1 10.24 -7.12 -15.34
N MET A 2 10.03 -6.20 -14.43
CA MET A 2 9.05 -5.14 -14.52
C MET A 2 9.76 -3.78 -14.40
N ILE A 3 9.43 -2.84 -15.27
CA ILE A 3 9.93 -1.46 -15.20
C ILE A 3 8.79 -0.62 -14.61
N SER A 4 9.06 0.10 -13.54
CA SER A 4 8.04 0.87 -12.83
C SER A 4 8.66 2.01 -12.04
N ALA A 5 7.98 3.17 -12.05
CA ALA A 5 8.23 4.26 -11.11
C ALA A 5 7.47 4.04 -9.78
N SER A 6 6.63 2.99 -9.69
CA SER A 6 5.73 2.75 -8.56
C SER A 6 4.89 4.00 -8.24
N HIS A 7 5.03 4.55 -7.06
CA HIS A 7 4.35 5.78 -6.61
C HIS A 7 5.23 7.04 -6.73
N ASN A 8 6.41 6.95 -7.34
CA ASN A 8 7.34 8.05 -7.53
C ASN A 8 7.08 8.79 -8.86
N SER A 9 7.83 9.87 -9.08
CA SER A 9 7.86 10.56 -10.37
C SER A 9 8.55 9.72 -11.45
N TYR A 10 8.36 10.08 -12.71
CA TYR A 10 8.95 9.37 -13.86
C TYR A 10 10.49 9.30 -13.83
N GLU A 11 11.14 10.21 -13.13
CA GLU A 11 12.61 10.26 -12.97
C GLU A 11 13.15 9.10 -12.14
N ASP A 12 12.30 8.55 -11.25
CA ASP A 12 12.64 7.46 -10.34
C ASP A 12 12.18 6.08 -10.86
N ASN A 13 12.29 5.83 -12.16
CA ASN A 13 12.05 4.51 -12.71
C ASN A 13 13.00 3.48 -12.11
N GLY A 14 12.44 2.32 -11.75
CA GLY A 14 13.17 1.20 -11.21
C GLY A 14 12.91 -0.09 -11.96
N ILE A 15 13.70 -1.09 -11.67
CA ILE A 15 13.55 -2.46 -12.19
C ILE A 15 13.19 -3.37 -11.03
N LYS A 16 12.05 -4.06 -11.13
CA LYS A 16 11.64 -5.10 -10.19
C LYS A 16 11.88 -6.47 -10.83
N LEU A 17 12.54 -7.36 -10.10
CA LEU A 17 12.82 -8.74 -10.56
C LEU A 17 11.91 -9.71 -9.80
N PHE A 18 11.37 -10.67 -10.53
CA PHE A 18 10.46 -11.69 -10.01
C PHE A 18 11.00 -13.09 -10.35
N ASP A 19 10.67 -14.03 -9.51
CA ASP A 19 10.96 -15.45 -9.71
C ASP A 19 9.93 -16.12 -10.66
N PRO A 20 10.10 -17.42 -11.00
CA PRO A 20 9.12 -18.12 -11.84
C PRO A 20 7.70 -18.22 -11.25
N ASN A 21 7.52 -18.02 -9.96
CA ASN A 21 6.22 -18.04 -9.28
C ASN A 21 5.57 -16.65 -9.24
N GLY A 22 6.20 -15.63 -9.82
CA GLY A 22 5.73 -14.25 -9.78
C GLY A 22 6.01 -13.53 -8.46
N GLU A 23 6.95 -14.03 -7.67
CA GLU A 23 7.34 -13.46 -6.39
C GLU A 23 8.57 -12.56 -6.53
N LYS A 24 8.66 -11.48 -5.75
CA LYS A 24 9.86 -10.65 -5.70
C LYS A 24 11.06 -11.46 -5.26
N LEU A 25 12.21 -11.28 -5.91
CA LEU A 25 13.44 -11.96 -5.54
C LEU A 25 13.83 -11.67 -4.09
N SER A 26 14.46 -12.67 -3.45
CA SER A 26 15.02 -12.49 -2.10
C SER A 26 16.19 -11.51 -2.11
N ASP A 27 16.47 -10.83 -0.98
CA ASP A 27 17.65 -9.96 -0.82
C ASP A 27 18.95 -10.67 -1.23
N LYS A 28 19.08 -11.96 -0.90
CA LYS A 28 20.24 -12.78 -1.27
C LYS A 28 20.39 -12.89 -2.79
N SER A 29 19.28 -13.04 -3.51
CA SER A 29 19.30 -13.13 -4.97
C SER A 29 19.60 -11.78 -5.60
N GLU A 30 19.04 -10.69 -5.07
CA GLU A 30 19.30 -9.33 -5.52
C GLU A 30 20.76 -8.94 -5.32
N LEU A 31 21.33 -9.16 -4.12
CA LEU A 31 22.75 -8.93 -3.84
C LEU A 31 23.69 -9.75 -4.75
N LYS A 32 23.29 -10.98 -5.12
CA LYS A 32 24.04 -11.77 -6.07
C LYS A 32 24.03 -11.14 -7.47
N ILE A 33 22.88 -10.62 -7.92
CA ILE A 33 22.76 -9.93 -9.22
C ILE A 33 23.61 -8.66 -9.20
N GLU A 34 23.50 -7.82 -8.16
CA GLU A 34 24.31 -6.60 -7.99
C GLU A 34 25.81 -6.93 -8.03
N SER A 35 26.25 -7.96 -7.31
CA SER A 35 27.66 -8.40 -7.33
C SER A 35 28.15 -8.85 -8.71
N LEU A 36 27.23 -9.29 -9.57
CA LEU A 36 27.55 -9.65 -10.96
C LEU A 36 27.61 -8.43 -11.86
N MET A 37 26.84 -7.38 -11.57
CA MET A 37 26.87 -6.11 -12.32
C MET A 37 28.20 -5.35 -12.10
N ASP A 38 28.75 -5.41 -10.89
CA ASP A 38 30.02 -4.74 -10.53
C ASP A 38 31.26 -5.42 -11.16
N LYS A 39 31.12 -6.65 -11.59
CA LYS A 39 32.21 -7.38 -12.24
C LYS A 39 32.11 -7.27 -13.75
N ASN A 40 33.22 -6.95 -14.42
CA ASN A 40 33.30 -6.79 -15.86
C ASN A 40 33.18 -8.17 -16.56
N HIS A 41 31.96 -8.74 -16.61
CA HIS A 41 31.68 -10.08 -17.08
C HIS A 41 31.52 -10.18 -18.60
N LYS A 42 32.60 -10.13 -19.35
CA LYS A 42 32.59 -10.53 -20.77
C LYS A 42 32.43 -12.05 -20.96
N THR A 43 32.53 -12.84 -19.88
CA THR A 43 32.65 -14.32 -19.94
C THR A 43 31.32 -15.08 -20.07
N ASN A 44 30.15 -14.40 -19.90
CA ASN A 44 28.84 -15.06 -19.92
C ASN A 44 27.98 -14.65 -21.13
N LEU A 45 28.57 -14.08 -22.16
CA LEU A 45 27.85 -13.76 -23.39
C LEU A 45 27.55 -15.04 -24.17
N VAL A 46 26.30 -15.18 -24.60
CA VAL A 46 25.92 -16.29 -25.49
C VAL A 46 26.34 -15.99 -26.92
N ASP A 47 26.57 -17.04 -27.69
CA ASP A 47 26.79 -16.94 -29.13
C ASP A 47 25.59 -16.28 -29.81
N SER A 48 25.84 -15.54 -30.90
CA SER A 48 24.79 -14.82 -31.63
C SER A 48 23.67 -15.74 -32.15
N SER A 49 24.00 -17.01 -32.44
CA SER A 49 23.05 -18.05 -32.86
C SER A 49 22.08 -18.47 -31.73
N LYS A 50 22.45 -18.21 -30.48
CA LYS A 50 21.66 -18.56 -29.28
C LYS A 50 20.91 -17.35 -28.67
N LEU A 51 20.91 -16.21 -29.35
CA LEU A 51 20.13 -15.06 -28.91
C LEU A 51 18.63 -15.37 -28.89
N GLY A 52 17.96 -15.03 -27.80
CA GLY A 52 16.51 -15.14 -27.67
C GLY A 52 15.76 -14.20 -28.63
N ARG A 53 14.47 -14.46 -28.80
CA ARG A 53 13.57 -13.60 -29.61
C ARG A 53 12.55 -12.96 -28.69
N ALA A 54 12.34 -11.65 -28.85
CA ALA A 54 11.25 -10.95 -28.19
C ALA A 54 9.92 -11.23 -28.92
N LYS A 55 8.87 -11.50 -28.14
CA LYS A 55 7.49 -11.61 -28.64
C LYS A 55 6.62 -10.69 -27.78
N ARG A 56 5.88 -9.79 -28.42
CA ARG A 56 4.88 -8.96 -27.73
C ARG A 56 3.64 -9.79 -27.43
N ILE A 57 3.12 -9.68 -26.20
CA ILE A 57 1.83 -10.24 -25.79
C ILE A 57 0.80 -9.12 -25.90
N GLU A 58 -0.11 -9.21 -26.84
CA GLU A 58 -1.07 -8.14 -27.14
C GLU A 58 -2.37 -8.25 -26.34
N ASP A 59 -2.69 -9.42 -25.84
CA ASP A 59 -3.92 -9.73 -25.11
C ASP A 59 -3.79 -9.61 -23.56
N ALA A 60 -2.65 -9.17 -23.06
CA ALA A 60 -2.38 -9.07 -21.62
C ALA A 60 -3.38 -8.18 -20.88
N ALA A 61 -3.75 -7.03 -21.46
CA ALA A 61 -4.73 -6.12 -20.87
C ALA A 61 -6.13 -6.76 -20.80
N GLY A 62 -6.53 -7.49 -21.84
CA GLY A 62 -7.81 -8.22 -21.86
C GLY A 62 -7.87 -9.33 -20.82
N ARG A 63 -6.79 -10.11 -20.69
CA ARG A 63 -6.69 -11.17 -19.68
C ARG A 63 -6.77 -10.60 -18.25
N TYR A 64 -6.08 -9.50 -17.98
CA TYR A 64 -6.14 -8.84 -16.66
C TYR A 64 -7.55 -8.30 -16.40
N LEU A 65 -8.18 -7.68 -17.40
CA LEU A 65 -9.55 -7.18 -17.29
C LEU A 65 -10.54 -8.29 -16.89
N GLU A 66 -10.51 -9.44 -17.58
CA GLU A 66 -11.36 -10.58 -17.26
C GLU A 66 -11.03 -11.15 -15.86
N PHE A 67 -9.75 -11.26 -15.53
CA PHE A 67 -9.32 -11.67 -14.19
C PHE A 67 -9.90 -10.75 -13.11
N VAL A 68 -9.74 -9.44 -13.23
CA VAL A 68 -10.23 -8.49 -12.22
C VAL A 68 -11.75 -8.55 -12.10
N LYS A 69 -12.48 -8.65 -13.22
CA LYS A 69 -13.94 -8.81 -13.21
C LYS A 69 -14.36 -10.08 -12.46
N SER A 70 -13.64 -11.18 -12.64
CA SER A 70 -13.94 -12.45 -11.97
C SER A 70 -13.75 -12.40 -10.44
N THR A 71 -13.05 -11.41 -9.90
CA THR A 71 -12.94 -11.19 -8.45
C THR A 71 -14.16 -10.50 -7.85
N PHE A 72 -15.03 -9.95 -8.68
CA PHE A 72 -16.28 -9.32 -8.26
C PHE A 72 -17.42 -10.36 -8.33
N PRO A 73 -18.29 -10.46 -7.30
CA PRO A 73 -19.33 -11.49 -7.27
C PRO A 73 -20.31 -11.37 -8.45
N ASP A 74 -20.54 -12.47 -9.16
CA ASP A 74 -21.36 -12.52 -10.39
C ASP A 74 -22.81 -12.02 -10.21
N GLN A 75 -23.37 -12.20 -8.99
CA GLN A 75 -24.73 -11.78 -8.66
C GLN A 75 -24.84 -10.27 -8.40
N LEU A 76 -23.72 -9.55 -8.29
CA LEU A 76 -23.70 -8.13 -8.04
C LEU A 76 -23.51 -7.32 -9.33
N SER A 77 -23.91 -6.07 -9.30
CA SER A 77 -23.72 -5.13 -10.41
C SER A 77 -23.45 -3.74 -9.88
N LEU A 78 -22.58 -3.00 -10.55
CA LEU A 78 -22.28 -1.60 -10.24
C LEU A 78 -23.29 -0.61 -10.85
N LYS A 79 -24.37 -1.10 -11.47
CA LYS A 79 -25.47 -0.25 -11.97
C LYS A 79 -25.93 0.68 -10.85
N LYS A 80 -26.11 1.95 -11.17
CA LYS A 80 -26.46 3.06 -10.26
C LYS A 80 -25.31 3.60 -9.41
N LEU A 81 -24.13 3.03 -9.43
CA LEU A 81 -22.96 3.62 -8.79
C LEU A 81 -22.24 4.54 -9.76
N LYS A 82 -21.91 5.74 -9.26
CA LYS A 82 -21.04 6.69 -9.92
C LYS A 82 -19.67 6.69 -9.24
N ILE A 83 -18.63 6.36 -9.99
CA ILE A 83 -17.28 6.13 -9.47
C ILE A 83 -16.30 7.08 -10.14
N VAL A 84 -15.56 7.83 -9.35
CA VAL A 84 -14.35 8.53 -9.81
C VAL A 84 -13.17 7.59 -9.70
N ILE A 85 -12.43 7.39 -10.80
CA ILE A 85 -11.19 6.60 -10.81
C ILE A 85 -10.02 7.45 -11.29
N ASP A 86 -9.00 7.59 -10.44
CA ASP A 86 -7.72 8.24 -10.74
C ASP A 86 -6.67 7.16 -10.97
N CYS A 87 -6.20 7.06 -12.20
CA CYS A 87 -5.21 6.06 -12.61
C CYS A 87 -3.77 6.56 -12.57
N ALA A 88 -3.50 7.71 -11.94
CA ALA A 88 -2.16 8.28 -11.78
C ALA A 88 -1.36 8.46 -13.10
N ASN A 89 -2.00 8.49 -14.26
CA ASN A 89 -1.36 8.37 -15.57
C ASN A 89 -0.42 7.14 -15.66
N GLY A 90 -0.74 6.08 -14.92
CA GLY A 90 0.05 4.87 -14.76
C GLY A 90 -0.51 3.67 -15.52
N ALA A 91 -0.10 2.46 -15.13
CA ALA A 91 -0.40 1.21 -15.84
C ALA A 91 -1.90 0.91 -15.99
N ALA A 92 -2.72 1.35 -15.03
CA ALA A 92 -4.16 1.07 -15.01
C ALA A 92 -5.01 2.00 -15.88
N TYR A 93 -4.43 2.97 -16.59
CA TYR A 93 -5.15 4.06 -17.26
C TYR A 93 -6.22 3.60 -18.26
N GLN A 94 -6.04 2.47 -18.90
CA GLN A 94 -7.02 1.88 -19.83
C GLN A 94 -7.90 0.84 -19.13
N VAL A 95 -7.30 -0.02 -18.30
CA VAL A 95 -7.99 -1.22 -17.78
C VAL A 95 -8.92 -0.89 -16.63
N ALA A 96 -8.55 -0.01 -15.70
CA ALA A 96 -9.37 0.26 -14.53
C ALA A 96 -10.71 0.95 -14.86
N PRO A 97 -10.75 2.02 -15.69
CA PRO A 97 -12.03 2.60 -16.11
C PRO A 97 -12.91 1.59 -16.85
N ARG A 98 -12.31 0.74 -17.68
CA ARG A 98 -13.03 -0.24 -18.47
C ARG A 98 -13.64 -1.36 -17.61
N VAL A 99 -12.90 -1.89 -16.64
CA VAL A 99 -13.41 -2.87 -15.67
C VAL A 99 -14.66 -2.33 -14.96
N LEU A 100 -14.57 -1.13 -14.41
CA LEU A 100 -15.70 -0.52 -13.68
C LEU A 100 -16.91 -0.28 -14.61
N TRP A 101 -16.67 0.16 -15.83
CA TRP A 101 -17.73 0.36 -16.82
C TRP A 101 -18.38 -0.96 -17.24
N GLU A 102 -17.61 -2.01 -17.53
CA GLU A 102 -18.14 -3.32 -17.90
C GLU A 102 -18.93 -3.98 -16.76
N LEU A 103 -18.60 -3.68 -15.50
CA LEU A 103 -19.41 -4.09 -14.34
C LEU A 103 -20.67 -3.22 -14.15
N GLY A 104 -20.85 -2.16 -14.95
CA GLY A 104 -22.07 -1.36 -15.04
C GLY A 104 -22.03 -0.01 -14.37
N ALA A 105 -20.90 0.45 -13.86
CA ALA A 105 -20.77 1.76 -13.21
C ALA A 105 -20.84 2.94 -14.20
N GLU A 106 -21.32 4.09 -13.72
CA GLU A 106 -21.04 5.40 -14.34
C GLU A 106 -19.63 5.83 -13.89
N VAL A 107 -18.66 5.82 -14.81
CA VAL A 107 -17.25 6.03 -14.52
C VAL A 107 -16.81 7.44 -14.90
N ILE A 108 -16.14 8.13 -13.99
CA ILE A 108 -15.47 9.42 -14.23
C ILE A 108 -13.96 9.17 -14.12
N PRO A 109 -13.28 8.92 -15.26
CA PRO A 109 -11.85 8.67 -15.25
C PRO A 109 -11.05 9.97 -15.18
N ILE A 110 -10.00 9.99 -14.38
CA ILE A 110 -8.98 11.04 -14.29
C ILE A 110 -7.59 10.40 -14.21
N GLY A 111 -6.55 11.16 -14.53
CA GLY A 111 -5.20 10.59 -14.56
C GLY A 111 -5.06 9.45 -15.58
N CYS A 112 -5.72 9.58 -16.76
CA CYS A 112 -5.79 8.53 -17.79
C CYS A 112 -5.18 8.95 -19.13
N SER A 113 -4.30 9.95 -19.13
CA SER A 113 -3.64 10.49 -20.34
C SER A 113 -2.12 10.51 -20.15
N PRO A 114 -1.45 9.33 -20.07
CA PRO A 114 -0.01 9.26 -19.86
C PRO A 114 0.74 9.87 -21.05
N ASP A 115 1.73 10.73 -20.76
CA ASP A 115 2.62 11.35 -21.75
C ASP A 115 4.09 10.92 -21.61
N GLY A 116 4.38 10.04 -20.65
CA GLY A 116 5.72 9.55 -20.36
C GLY A 116 6.43 10.30 -19.23
N THR A 117 5.92 11.48 -18.83
CA THR A 117 6.53 12.32 -17.79
C THR A 117 5.57 12.71 -16.66
N ASN A 118 4.29 12.43 -16.82
CA ASN A 118 3.23 12.86 -15.89
C ASN A 118 2.72 11.79 -14.93
N ILE A 119 3.35 10.60 -14.88
CA ILE A 119 2.98 9.54 -13.94
C ILE A 119 3.09 10.02 -12.48
N ASN A 120 2.06 9.78 -11.67
CA ASN A 120 1.95 10.23 -10.28
C ASN A 120 2.06 11.76 -10.04
N TYR A 121 2.16 12.57 -11.10
CA TYR A 121 2.31 14.00 -10.95
C TYR A 121 0.98 14.68 -10.62
N LYS A 122 0.83 15.09 -9.35
CA LYS A 122 -0.39 15.71 -8.80
C LYS A 122 -1.67 14.88 -9.04
N CYS A 123 -1.55 13.57 -9.08
CA CYS A 123 -2.64 12.63 -9.26
C CYS A 123 -2.36 11.30 -8.54
N GLY A 124 -3.33 10.41 -8.55
CA GLY A 124 -3.21 9.07 -7.98
C GLY A 124 -3.17 9.02 -6.45
N SER A 125 -2.77 7.88 -5.91
CA SER A 125 -2.83 7.57 -4.48
C SER A 125 -1.93 8.46 -3.62
N THR A 126 -0.86 9.03 -4.18
CA THR A 126 0.03 9.95 -3.46
C THR A 126 -0.48 11.40 -3.42
N TYR A 127 -1.43 11.74 -4.30
CA TYR A 127 -2.05 13.05 -4.37
C TYR A 127 -3.58 12.95 -4.59
N PRO A 128 -4.32 12.34 -3.66
CA PRO A 128 -5.74 11.98 -3.86
C PRO A 128 -6.71 13.17 -3.80
N ILE A 129 -6.22 14.40 -3.56
CA ILE A 129 -7.08 15.58 -3.45
C ILE A 129 -7.87 15.86 -4.73
N HIS A 130 -7.27 15.57 -5.90
CA HIS A 130 -7.95 15.75 -7.19
C HIS A 130 -9.14 14.79 -7.28
N MET A 131 -8.95 13.52 -6.98
CA MET A 131 -10.00 12.51 -6.94
C MET A 131 -11.13 12.93 -5.98
N ALA A 132 -10.81 13.34 -4.75
CA ALA A 132 -11.81 13.76 -3.76
C ALA A 132 -12.62 14.99 -4.21
N ASN A 133 -11.99 15.96 -4.88
CA ASN A 133 -12.68 17.11 -5.45
C ASN A 133 -13.62 16.71 -6.60
N MET A 134 -13.22 15.75 -7.44
CA MET A 134 -14.05 15.24 -8.51
C MET A 134 -15.26 14.45 -7.98
N VAL A 135 -15.08 13.67 -6.89
CA VAL A 135 -16.20 13.02 -6.19
C VAL A 135 -17.26 14.05 -5.76
N LYS A 136 -16.83 15.11 -5.10
CA LYS A 136 -17.75 16.19 -4.68
C LYS A 136 -18.43 16.88 -5.86
N LYS A 137 -17.65 17.23 -6.89
CA LYS A 137 -18.13 17.94 -8.09
C LYS A 137 -19.21 17.13 -8.83
N HIS A 138 -18.97 15.83 -9.01
CA HIS A 138 -19.85 14.95 -9.78
C HIS A 138 -20.88 14.22 -8.90
N LYS A 139 -20.85 14.43 -7.56
CA LYS A 139 -21.70 13.72 -6.59
C LYS A 139 -21.56 12.21 -6.75
N ALA A 140 -20.32 11.76 -6.91
CA ALA A 140 -20.04 10.34 -7.03
C ALA A 140 -20.18 9.60 -5.69
N ASP A 141 -20.45 8.31 -5.75
CA ASP A 141 -20.67 7.47 -4.57
C ASP A 141 -19.37 7.08 -3.89
N ILE A 142 -18.27 6.98 -4.67
CA ILE A 142 -16.95 6.62 -4.20
C ILE A 142 -15.89 7.20 -5.14
N GLY A 143 -14.73 7.51 -4.60
CA GLY A 143 -13.51 7.79 -5.36
C GLY A 143 -12.45 6.74 -5.09
N ILE A 144 -11.74 6.36 -6.14
CA ILE A 144 -10.61 5.42 -6.12
C ILE A 144 -9.42 6.14 -6.74
N ALA A 145 -8.27 6.14 -6.07
CA ALA A 145 -7.01 6.62 -6.63
C ALA A 145 -5.97 5.50 -6.53
N LEU A 146 -5.45 5.09 -7.68
CA LEU A 146 -4.38 4.11 -7.81
C LEU A 146 -3.02 4.83 -7.86
N ASP A 147 -1.92 4.12 -7.68
CA ASP A 147 -0.60 4.63 -8.00
C ASP A 147 -0.13 4.19 -9.40
N GLY A 148 1.10 4.54 -9.76
CA GLY A 148 1.60 4.36 -11.12
C GLY A 148 1.61 2.92 -11.61
N ASP A 149 1.86 1.92 -10.77
CA ASP A 149 1.80 0.50 -11.09
C ASP A 149 0.54 -0.19 -10.54
N ALA A 150 -0.38 0.59 -9.95
CA ALA A 150 -1.70 0.18 -9.49
C ALA A 150 -1.70 -0.92 -8.41
N ASP A 151 -0.59 -1.08 -7.69
CA ASP A 151 -0.47 -2.02 -6.58
C ASP A 151 -1.08 -1.47 -5.28
N ARG A 152 -1.45 -0.17 -5.26
CA ARG A 152 -2.06 0.54 -4.14
C ARG A 152 -3.37 1.20 -4.53
N CYS A 153 -4.26 1.35 -3.55
CA CYS A 153 -5.44 2.20 -3.69
C CYS A 153 -5.62 3.12 -2.47
N VAL A 154 -6.03 4.34 -2.75
CA VAL A 154 -6.61 5.26 -1.76
C VAL A 154 -8.05 5.50 -2.15
N LEU A 155 -8.95 5.32 -1.20
CA LEU A 155 -10.38 5.53 -1.41
C LEU A 155 -10.85 6.81 -0.73
N CYS A 156 -11.91 7.42 -1.25
CA CYS A 156 -12.67 8.43 -0.53
C CYS A 156 -14.17 8.15 -0.57
N ASP A 157 -14.86 8.62 0.46
CA ASP A 157 -16.31 8.52 0.55
C ASP A 157 -17.03 9.53 -0.36
N GLU A 158 -18.37 9.43 -0.42
CA GLU A 158 -19.23 10.32 -1.19
C GLU A 158 -19.16 11.81 -0.76
N LYS A 159 -18.48 12.09 0.35
CA LYS A 159 -18.21 13.45 0.85
C LYS A 159 -16.80 13.93 0.52
N GLY A 160 -15.99 13.06 -0.11
CA GLY A 160 -14.58 13.30 -0.42
C GLY A 160 -13.65 13.17 0.80
N ASN A 161 -14.05 12.49 1.87
CA ASN A 161 -13.17 12.17 2.99
C ASN A 161 -12.34 10.93 2.65
N TYR A 162 -11.04 10.99 2.89
CA TYR A 162 -10.16 9.84 2.65
C TYR A 162 -10.41 8.72 3.64
N ILE A 163 -10.36 7.50 3.13
CA ILE A 163 -10.50 6.28 3.91
C ILE A 163 -9.10 5.74 4.22
N HIS A 164 -8.81 5.55 5.50
CA HIS A 164 -7.54 5.02 5.94
C HIS A 164 -7.36 3.57 5.46
N GLY A 165 -6.17 3.20 4.97
CA GLY A 165 -5.89 1.86 4.45
C GLY A 165 -6.21 0.73 5.44
N ASP A 166 -5.95 0.93 6.73
CA ASP A 166 -6.30 -0.05 7.77
C ASP A 166 -7.82 -0.27 7.90
N LYS A 167 -8.67 0.73 7.57
CA LYS A 167 -10.11 0.53 7.51
C LYS A 167 -10.51 -0.33 6.31
N ILE A 168 -9.83 -0.15 5.18
CA ILE A 168 -10.02 -0.98 3.98
C ILE A 168 -9.68 -2.43 4.32
N ILE A 169 -8.50 -2.68 4.92
CA ILE A 169 -8.08 -4.02 5.36
C ILE A 169 -9.10 -4.60 6.34
N GLY A 170 -9.54 -3.82 7.33
CA GLY A 170 -10.52 -4.26 8.34
C GLY A 170 -11.85 -4.67 7.73
N LEU A 171 -12.36 -3.90 6.75
CA LEU A 171 -13.62 -4.21 6.08
C LEU A 171 -13.51 -5.46 5.20
N ILE A 172 -12.45 -5.59 4.41
CA ILE A 172 -12.20 -6.79 3.61
C ILE A 172 -12.10 -8.02 4.50
N THR A 173 -11.36 -7.90 5.61
CA THR A 173 -11.24 -8.98 6.59
C THR A 173 -12.60 -9.41 7.15
N LYS A 174 -13.45 -8.44 7.52
CA LYS A 174 -14.79 -8.72 8.02
C LYS A 174 -15.64 -9.43 6.97
N ARG A 175 -15.61 -8.95 5.72
CA ARG A 175 -16.34 -9.58 4.60
C ARG A 175 -15.89 -11.03 4.39
N TYR A 176 -14.58 -11.29 4.36
CA TYR A 176 -14.02 -12.64 4.19
C TYR A 176 -14.40 -13.55 5.37
N LEU A 177 -14.40 -13.03 6.60
CA LEU A 177 -14.82 -13.76 7.78
C LEU A 177 -16.31 -14.16 7.69
N ASP A 178 -17.18 -13.22 7.30
CA ASP A 178 -18.62 -13.46 7.19
C ASP A 178 -18.97 -14.46 6.07
N GLN A 179 -18.17 -14.51 5.02
CA GLN A 179 -18.34 -15.41 3.88
C GLN A 179 -17.61 -16.76 4.06
N GLY A 180 -16.87 -16.95 5.17
CA GLY A 180 -16.08 -18.15 5.39
C GLY A 180 -14.87 -18.30 4.46
N LEU A 181 -14.41 -17.20 3.85
CA LEU A 181 -13.27 -17.16 2.93
C LEU A 181 -11.95 -16.82 3.62
N LEU A 182 -11.99 -16.39 4.91
CA LEU A 182 -10.79 -16.03 5.63
C LEU A 182 -10.01 -17.30 6.01
N GLU A 183 -8.78 -17.39 5.54
CA GLU A 183 -7.87 -18.47 5.90
C GLU A 183 -7.09 -18.11 7.18
N GLY A 184 -6.98 -19.07 8.07
CA GLY A 184 -6.37 -18.88 9.38
C GLY A 184 -7.23 -18.01 10.32
N LYS A 185 -6.65 -17.64 11.47
CA LYS A 185 -7.27 -16.75 12.46
C LYS A 185 -6.52 -15.42 12.59
N SER A 186 -5.84 -15.03 11.55
CA SER A 186 -4.96 -13.86 11.58
C SER A 186 -4.93 -13.19 10.23
N ILE A 187 -4.61 -11.90 10.24
CA ILE A 187 -4.18 -11.16 9.04
C ILE A 187 -2.79 -10.58 9.28
N VAL A 188 -2.11 -10.20 8.21
CA VAL A 188 -0.78 -9.62 8.30
C VAL A 188 -0.84 -8.12 8.01
N GLY A 189 -0.36 -7.32 8.96
CA GLY A 189 -0.10 -5.90 8.78
C GLY A 189 1.38 -5.59 8.96
N THR A 190 1.75 -4.33 8.94
CA THR A 190 3.12 -3.91 9.25
C THR A 190 3.24 -3.36 10.67
N LYS A 191 4.46 -3.05 11.07
CA LYS A 191 4.71 -2.31 12.31
C LYS A 191 3.97 -0.97 12.36
N MET A 192 3.65 -0.40 11.18
CA MET A 192 2.95 0.88 11.04
C MET A 192 1.43 0.76 11.18
N THR A 193 0.87 -0.45 11.11
CA THR A 193 -0.58 -0.71 11.21
C THR A 193 -1.14 -0.15 12.50
N ASN A 194 -2.25 0.57 12.40
CA ASN A 194 -2.91 1.29 13.48
C ASN A 194 -3.45 0.35 14.56
N LYS A 195 -3.30 0.71 15.82
CA LYS A 195 -3.82 -0.06 16.96
C LYS A 195 -5.34 -0.22 16.93
N GLY A 196 -6.06 0.72 16.30
CA GLY A 196 -7.49 0.62 16.10
C GLY A 196 -7.89 -0.62 15.30
N LEU A 197 -7.14 -0.96 14.23
CA LEU A 197 -7.37 -2.20 13.48
C LEU A 197 -7.09 -3.44 14.36
N GLU A 198 -6.00 -3.46 15.10
CA GLU A 198 -5.68 -4.59 15.99
C GLU A 198 -6.79 -4.82 17.04
N ASN A 199 -7.29 -3.75 17.66
CA ASN A 199 -8.39 -3.83 18.60
C ASN A 199 -9.68 -4.34 17.93
N TYR A 200 -9.96 -3.89 16.71
CA TYR A 200 -11.11 -4.34 15.93
C TYR A 200 -11.02 -5.85 15.61
N LEU A 201 -9.86 -6.31 15.17
CA LEU A 201 -9.63 -7.74 14.90
C LEU A 201 -9.77 -8.59 16.15
N ASN A 202 -9.26 -8.14 17.30
CA ASN A 202 -9.42 -8.84 18.57
C ASN A 202 -10.90 -9.02 18.95
N ASN A 203 -11.75 -8.01 18.68
CA ASN A 203 -13.19 -8.11 18.89
C ASN A 203 -13.86 -9.13 17.94
N LEU A 204 -13.23 -9.45 16.82
CA LEU A 204 -13.65 -10.50 15.89
C LEU A 204 -13.00 -11.87 16.20
N ASN A 205 -12.27 -12.00 17.31
CA ASN A 205 -11.45 -13.16 17.66
C ASN A 205 -10.37 -13.49 16.61
N LEU A 206 -9.83 -12.45 15.96
CA LEU A 206 -8.73 -12.53 15.00
C LEU A 206 -7.49 -11.87 15.57
N ASN A 207 -6.31 -12.27 15.08
CA ASN A 207 -5.04 -11.69 15.47
C ASN A 207 -4.44 -10.83 14.34
N LEU A 208 -3.67 -9.82 14.72
CA LEU A 208 -2.82 -9.06 13.80
C LEU A 208 -1.37 -9.52 13.94
N ILE A 209 -0.83 -10.12 12.89
CA ILE A 209 0.60 -10.42 12.77
C ILE A 209 1.29 -9.20 12.18
N ARG A 210 2.38 -8.74 12.82
CA ARG A 210 3.10 -7.54 12.39
C ARG A 210 4.40 -7.90 11.67
N ALA A 211 4.46 -7.60 10.37
CA ALA A 211 5.68 -7.68 9.56
C ALA A 211 6.52 -6.39 9.65
N ASN A 212 7.73 -6.43 9.13
CA ASN A 212 8.47 -5.20 8.80
C ASN A 212 7.74 -4.43 7.69
N VAL A 213 8.05 -3.14 7.54
CA VAL A 213 7.50 -2.31 6.46
C VAL A 213 8.08 -2.77 5.13
N GLY A 214 7.21 -3.01 4.17
CA GLY A 214 7.51 -3.50 2.83
C GLY A 214 6.66 -4.73 2.48
N ASP A 215 6.07 -4.69 1.31
CA ASP A 215 5.13 -5.69 0.80
C ASP A 215 5.71 -7.12 0.83
N ARG A 216 6.99 -7.29 0.49
CA ARG A 216 7.66 -8.58 0.55
C ARG A 216 7.61 -9.20 1.94
N TYR A 217 7.86 -8.43 2.99
CA TYR A 217 7.79 -8.93 4.38
C TYR A 217 6.36 -9.30 4.80
N VAL A 218 5.36 -8.59 4.24
CA VAL A 218 3.95 -8.92 4.46
C VAL A 218 3.63 -10.26 3.81
N VAL A 219 4.00 -10.46 2.52
CA VAL A 219 3.78 -11.71 1.79
C VAL A 219 4.46 -12.90 2.46
N GLU A 220 5.73 -12.73 2.87
CA GLU A 220 6.49 -13.76 3.58
C GLU A 220 5.77 -14.19 4.87
N LYS A 221 5.30 -13.22 5.68
CA LYS A 221 4.54 -13.49 6.90
C LYS A 221 3.17 -14.10 6.63
N MET A 222 2.49 -13.73 5.55
CA MET A 222 1.23 -14.36 5.14
C MET A 222 1.43 -15.86 4.89
N ARG A 223 2.47 -16.23 4.14
CA ARG A 223 2.79 -17.64 3.86
C ARG A 223 3.19 -18.42 5.10
N GLU A 224 4.08 -17.86 5.92
CA GLU A 224 4.53 -18.51 7.15
C GLU A 224 3.37 -18.85 8.10
N ASN A 225 2.29 -18.07 8.05
CA ASN A 225 1.18 -18.18 8.99
C ASN A 225 -0.14 -18.66 8.34
N GLY A 226 -0.14 -19.01 7.05
CA GLY A 226 -1.33 -19.45 6.34
C GLY A 226 -2.44 -18.38 6.31
N CYS A 227 -2.07 -17.12 6.13
CA CYS A 227 -3.02 -16.01 6.04
C CYS A 227 -3.23 -15.62 4.58
N ASN A 228 -4.47 -15.41 4.16
CA ASN A 228 -4.80 -14.95 2.82
C ASN A 228 -5.09 -13.44 2.72
N ILE A 229 -5.02 -12.70 3.84
CA ILE A 229 -5.15 -11.24 3.84
C ILE A 229 -3.91 -10.61 4.49
N GLY A 230 -3.33 -9.64 3.80
CA GLY A 230 -2.27 -8.80 4.33
C GLY A 230 -2.28 -7.42 3.70
N GLY A 231 -1.54 -6.47 4.30
CA GLY A 231 -1.42 -5.16 3.69
C GLY A 231 -0.79 -4.09 4.57
N GLU A 232 -0.72 -2.92 3.99
CA GLU A 232 -0.16 -1.71 4.58
C GLU A 232 -1.18 -0.58 4.61
N GLN A 233 -1.09 0.29 5.58
CA GLN A 233 -1.92 1.50 5.68
C GLN A 233 -1.80 2.42 4.45
N SER A 234 -0.76 2.27 3.64
CA SER A 234 -0.55 2.99 2.38
C SER A 234 -1.53 2.60 1.27
N GLY A 235 -2.37 1.59 1.49
CA GLY A 235 -3.31 1.06 0.51
C GLY A 235 -2.76 -0.09 -0.34
N HIS A 236 -1.56 -0.59 -0.03
CA HIS A 236 -1.04 -1.82 -0.63
C HIS A 236 -1.68 -3.02 0.08
N ILE A 237 -2.67 -3.64 -0.56
CA ILE A 237 -3.50 -4.70 0.03
C ILE A 237 -3.34 -5.96 -0.78
N ILE A 238 -2.98 -7.04 -0.11
CA ILE A 238 -2.70 -8.35 -0.70
C ILE A 238 -3.83 -9.30 -0.32
N LEU A 239 -4.47 -9.85 -1.33
CA LEU A 239 -5.50 -10.87 -1.21
C LEU A 239 -4.96 -12.15 -1.85
N GLY A 240 -4.47 -13.06 -1.02
CA GLY A 240 -3.74 -14.26 -1.43
C GLY A 240 -4.52 -15.21 -2.35
N GLU A 241 -5.85 -15.13 -2.32
CA GLU A 241 -6.73 -15.83 -3.27
C GLU A 241 -6.56 -15.34 -4.71
N TYR A 242 -6.26 -14.04 -4.88
CA TYR A 242 -6.20 -13.41 -6.21
C TYR A 242 -4.77 -13.15 -6.71
N GLY A 243 -3.79 -13.10 -5.82
CA GLY A 243 -2.42 -12.82 -6.25
C GLY A 243 -1.38 -12.86 -5.16
N SER A 244 -0.12 -12.82 -5.58
CA SER A 244 1.07 -12.81 -4.71
C SER A 244 1.55 -11.40 -4.35
N THR A 245 0.87 -10.35 -4.81
CA THR A 245 1.20 -8.94 -4.57
C THR A 245 -0.07 -8.13 -4.35
N GLY A 246 0.08 -6.86 -3.96
CA GLY A 246 -1.05 -5.94 -3.89
C GLY A 246 -1.65 -5.67 -5.26
N ASP A 247 -2.96 -5.47 -5.28
CA ASP A 247 -3.73 -5.02 -6.44
C ASP A 247 -4.80 -4.02 -5.96
N GLY A 248 -4.57 -2.75 -6.29
CA GLY A 248 -5.44 -1.67 -5.81
C GLY A 248 -6.84 -1.72 -6.43
N LEU A 249 -6.98 -2.22 -7.66
CA LEU A 249 -8.27 -2.34 -8.32
C LEU A 249 -9.07 -3.51 -7.74
N VAL A 250 -8.46 -4.67 -7.55
CA VAL A 250 -9.09 -5.83 -6.89
C VAL A 250 -9.52 -5.47 -5.47
N ALA A 251 -8.64 -4.86 -4.66
CA ALA A 251 -8.98 -4.41 -3.32
C ALA A 251 -10.16 -3.43 -3.30
N SER A 252 -10.19 -2.47 -4.25
CA SER A 252 -11.30 -1.52 -4.40
C SER A 252 -12.61 -2.22 -4.74
N LEU A 253 -12.59 -3.23 -5.60
CA LEU A 253 -13.78 -4.01 -5.95
C LEU A 253 -14.35 -4.77 -4.76
N GLN A 254 -13.52 -5.30 -3.84
CA GLN A 254 -14.01 -5.94 -2.62
C GLN A 254 -14.75 -4.96 -1.70
N ILE A 255 -14.31 -3.70 -1.65
CA ILE A 255 -15.00 -2.65 -0.90
C ILE A 255 -16.34 -2.30 -1.57
N ILE A 256 -16.34 -2.15 -2.89
CA ILE A 256 -17.56 -1.83 -3.65
C ILE A 256 -18.55 -3.00 -3.56
N ALA A 257 -18.09 -4.25 -3.59
CA ALA A 257 -18.94 -5.41 -3.36
C ALA A 257 -19.65 -5.31 -2.00
N SER A 258 -18.93 -4.96 -0.94
CA SER A 258 -19.52 -4.74 0.38
C SER A 258 -20.54 -3.59 0.39
N MET A 259 -20.31 -2.50 -0.37
CA MET A 259 -21.27 -1.40 -0.49
C MET A 259 -22.57 -1.88 -1.15
N VAL A 260 -22.46 -2.64 -2.24
CA VAL A 260 -23.61 -3.14 -2.99
C VAL A 260 -24.39 -4.20 -2.20
N GLU A 261 -23.68 -5.17 -1.60
CA GLU A 261 -24.28 -6.23 -0.78
C GLU A 261 -25.11 -5.67 0.38
N ASN A 262 -24.60 -4.65 1.05
CA ASN A 262 -25.26 -4.06 2.21
C ASN A 262 -26.20 -2.91 1.84
N ASN A 263 -26.18 -2.44 0.60
CA ASN A 263 -26.93 -1.28 0.12
C ASN A 263 -26.74 -0.04 1.00
N ILE A 264 -25.51 0.26 1.37
CA ILE A 264 -25.15 1.42 2.22
C ILE A 264 -24.02 2.24 1.63
N LYS A 265 -24.02 3.53 1.95
CA LYS A 265 -22.97 4.46 1.53
C LYS A 265 -21.65 4.11 2.18
N ILE A 266 -20.55 4.34 1.46
CA ILE A 266 -19.21 4.01 1.92
C ILE A 266 -18.84 4.72 3.22
N SER A 267 -19.28 5.96 3.44
CA SER A 267 -19.04 6.69 4.70
C SER A 267 -19.58 5.97 5.93
N LYS A 268 -20.72 5.25 5.79
CA LYS A 268 -21.29 4.44 6.86
C LYS A 268 -20.63 3.07 6.93
N LEU A 269 -20.35 2.46 5.78
CA LEU A 269 -19.70 1.16 5.71
C LEU A 269 -18.32 1.17 6.39
N MET A 270 -17.59 2.29 6.28
CA MET A 270 -16.25 2.45 6.86
C MET A 270 -16.24 2.87 8.34
N ASP A 271 -17.40 3.01 8.97
CA ASP A 271 -17.48 3.31 10.41
C ASP A 271 -17.41 2.04 11.28
N ILE A 272 -16.42 1.19 10.97
CA ILE A 272 -16.25 -0.11 11.63
C ILE A 272 -15.41 -0.05 12.91
N PHE A 273 -14.49 0.90 13.00
CA PHE A 273 -13.70 1.17 14.20
C PHE A 273 -13.09 2.58 14.16
N SER A 274 -12.71 3.07 15.34
CA SER A 274 -12.00 4.35 15.46
C SER A 274 -10.49 4.14 15.36
N LEU A 275 -9.83 4.97 14.54
CA LEU A 275 -8.37 4.99 14.48
C LEU A 275 -7.79 5.57 15.77
N MET A 276 -6.71 4.97 16.26
CA MET A 276 -5.90 5.59 17.29
C MET A 276 -5.14 6.78 16.69
N PRO A 277 -5.11 7.93 17.38
CA PRO A 277 -4.32 9.07 16.93
C PRO A 277 -2.87 8.68 16.66
N GLN A 278 -2.41 8.93 15.44
CA GLN A 278 -1.08 8.61 14.95
C GLN A 278 -0.45 9.87 14.36
N THR A 279 0.82 10.10 14.59
CA THR A 279 1.59 11.24 14.06
C THR A 279 2.91 10.73 13.50
N VAL A 280 3.30 11.22 12.32
CA VAL A 280 4.58 10.90 11.69
C VAL A 280 5.39 12.19 11.58
N GLU A 281 6.62 12.13 12.09
CA GLU A 281 7.63 13.18 11.99
C GLU A 281 8.82 12.68 11.19
N SER A 282 9.62 13.60 10.66
CA SER A 282 10.87 13.27 9.96
C SER A 282 12.02 14.13 10.45
N ILE A 283 13.21 13.53 10.50
CA ILE A 283 14.49 14.20 10.78
C ILE A 283 15.37 13.97 9.54
N SER A 284 15.80 15.04 8.90
CA SER A 284 16.82 14.96 7.84
C SER A 284 18.19 14.92 8.47
N TYR A 285 19.11 14.15 7.92
CA TYR A 285 20.49 14.06 8.36
C TYR A 285 21.43 14.01 7.16
N ASP A 286 22.68 14.43 7.39
CA ASP A 286 23.72 14.28 6.37
C ASP A 286 24.32 12.87 6.45
N SER A 287 24.14 12.08 5.39
CA SER A 287 24.61 10.70 5.33
C SER A 287 26.14 10.56 5.26
N SER A 288 26.87 11.64 5.03
CA SER A 288 28.34 11.67 5.10
C SER A 288 28.86 11.69 6.53
N TYR A 289 28.09 12.25 7.47
CA TYR A 289 28.47 12.35 8.89
C TYR A 289 27.73 11.34 9.77
N PHE A 290 26.48 11.05 9.47
CA PHE A 290 25.65 10.13 10.25
C PHE A 290 25.03 9.06 9.38
N LYS A 291 25.20 7.80 9.78
CA LYS A 291 24.52 6.67 9.14
C LYS A 291 23.73 5.89 10.19
N TYR A 292 22.42 6.02 10.13
CA TYR A 292 21.55 5.29 11.05
C TYR A 292 21.74 3.78 10.92
N LYS A 293 21.98 3.15 12.07
CA LYS A 293 21.97 1.69 12.21
C LYS A 293 20.84 1.31 13.14
N ASN A 294 20.03 0.31 12.75
CA ASN A 294 18.95 -0.20 13.61
C ASN A 294 19.42 -0.68 14.99
N SER A 295 20.72 -0.81 15.20
CA SER A 295 21.37 -1.17 16.47
C SER A 295 21.78 0.04 17.30
N ASP A 296 21.60 1.27 16.83
CA ASP A 296 21.99 2.47 17.56
C ASP A 296 21.37 2.50 18.96
N GLN A 297 22.23 2.45 19.97
CA GLN A 297 21.79 2.25 21.36
C GLN A 297 21.14 3.51 21.91
N PHE A 298 21.69 4.69 21.62
CA PHE A 298 21.13 5.97 22.08
C PHE A 298 19.70 6.15 21.56
N ILE A 299 19.50 5.96 20.24
CA ILE A 299 18.17 6.08 19.63
C ILE A 299 17.20 5.07 20.21
N LYS A 300 17.63 3.82 20.46
CA LYS A 300 16.79 2.80 21.09
C LYS A 300 16.36 3.17 22.50
N ASP A 301 17.29 3.62 23.32
CA ASP A 301 17.03 3.92 24.73
C ASP A 301 16.16 5.16 24.86
N THR A 302 16.47 6.22 24.08
CA THR A 302 15.67 7.44 24.01
C THR A 302 14.24 7.14 23.53
N THR A 303 14.10 6.30 22.49
CA THR A 303 12.78 5.85 22.00
C THR A 303 11.98 5.15 23.10
N LYS A 304 12.58 4.17 23.81
CA LYS A 304 11.91 3.45 24.89
C LYS A 304 11.52 4.36 26.06
N MET A 305 12.36 5.33 26.39
CA MET A 305 12.06 6.32 27.43
C MET A 305 10.81 7.13 27.07
N HIS A 306 10.76 7.66 25.84
CA HIS A 306 9.63 8.45 25.36
C HIS A 306 8.35 7.60 25.16
N GLU A 307 8.49 6.35 24.73
CA GLU A 307 7.37 5.42 24.58
C GLU A 307 6.68 5.14 25.92
N LYS A 308 7.44 4.99 27.01
CA LYS A 308 6.88 4.81 28.36
C LYS A 308 6.00 5.99 28.81
N LEU A 309 6.30 7.22 28.35
CA LEU A 309 5.48 8.40 28.65
C LEU A 309 4.09 8.34 27.99
N LEU A 310 3.94 7.59 26.89
CA LEU A 310 2.68 7.42 26.19
C LEU A 310 1.75 6.39 26.85
N GLY A 311 2.23 5.65 27.86
CA GLY A 311 1.47 4.62 28.56
C GLY A 311 1.42 3.28 27.84
N LYS A 312 0.63 2.34 28.37
CA LYS A 312 0.61 0.93 27.91
C LYS A 312 0.19 0.74 26.45
N GLU A 313 -0.62 1.62 25.93
CA GLU A 313 -1.11 1.57 24.54
C GLU A 313 -0.35 2.50 23.60
N GLY A 314 0.60 3.26 24.13
CA GLY A 314 1.48 4.12 23.35
C GLY A 314 2.55 3.34 22.62
N LYS A 315 2.94 3.82 21.43
CA LYS A 315 3.94 3.18 20.60
C LYS A 315 4.75 4.22 19.85
N ILE A 316 6.04 3.99 19.75
CA ILE A 316 6.94 4.80 18.91
C ILE A 316 7.78 3.87 18.03
N ILE A 317 7.86 4.21 16.75
CA ILE A 317 8.70 3.49 15.78
C ILE A 317 9.61 4.50 15.10
N ILE A 318 10.90 4.20 15.05
CA ILE A 318 11.90 4.96 14.29
C ILE A 318 12.50 4.07 13.22
N ARG A 319 12.59 4.58 12.01
CA ARG A 319 13.23 3.88 10.89
C ARG A 319 13.90 4.85 9.91
N ALA A 320 14.96 4.39 9.24
CA ALA A 320 15.48 5.10 8.09
C ALA A 320 14.47 5.09 6.93
N SER A 321 14.48 6.15 6.14
CA SER A 321 13.85 6.15 4.82
C SER A 321 14.70 5.31 3.86
N GLY A 322 14.05 4.52 3.00
CA GLY A 322 14.77 3.72 1.99
C GLY A 322 15.34 4.56 0.84
N THR A 323 14.76 5.73 0.59
CA THR A 323 15.05 6.56 -0.59
C THR A 323 15.66 7.93 -0.26
N GLU A 324 15.61 8.35 1.00
CA GLU A 324 16.06 9.68 1.42
C GLU A 324 16.91 9.57 2.70
N SER A 325 17.86 10.49 2.90
CA SER A 325 18.63 10.60 4.15
C SER A 325 17.77 11.21 5.26
N LYS A 326 16.73 10.46 5.68
CA LYS A 326 15.77 10.85 6.72
C LYS A 326 15.47 9.70 7.67
N LEU A 327 15.36 10.03 8.94
CA LEU A 327 14.71 9.18 9.94
C LEU A 327 13.23 9.53 10.00
N ARG A 328 12.38 8.54 9.87
CA ARG A 328 10.93 8.68 10.07
C ARG A 328 10.58 8.17 11.47
N ILE A 329 9.92 9.03 12.25
CA ILE A 329 9.45 8.75 13.59
C ILE A 329 7.93 8.69 13.54
N MET A 330 7.35 7.54 13.81
CA MET A 330 5.90 7.37 13.97
C MET A 330 5.59 7.17 15.44
N GLY A 331 4.63 7.93 15.94
CA GLY A 331 4.06 7.71 17.26
C GLY A 331 2.56 7.49 17.19
N GLU A 332 2.04 6.72 18.14
CA GLU A 332 0.63 6.38 18.28
C GLU A 332 0.22 6.38 19.74
N CYS A 333 -0.88 7.08 20.10
CA CYS A 333 -1.38 7.17 21.46
C CYS A 333 -2.81 7.73 21.47
N LYS A 334 -3.66 7.29 22.43
CA LYS A 334 -5.02 7.84 22.63
C LYS A 334 -5.04 9.35 22.86
N ASN A 335 -4.09 9.85 23.62
CA ASN A 335 -3.98 11.28 23.90
C ASN A 335 -3.12 11.98 22.85
N LYS A 336 -3.76 12.62 21.87
CA LYS A 336 -3.08 13.31 20.76
C LYS A 336 -2.17 14.47 21.23
N ILE A 337 -2.55 15.17 22.31
CA ILE A 337 -1.74 16.29 22.84
C ILE A 337 -0.45 15.74 23.45
N LEU A 338 -0.56 14.69 24.27
CA LEU A 338 0.60 14.01 24.85
C LEU A 338 1.49 13.43 23.76
N LEU A 339 0.91 12.78 22.74
CA LEU A 339 1.62 12.22 21.60
C LEU A 339 2.49 13.29 20.91
N ASN A 340 1.88 14.40 20.52
CA ASN A 340 2.59 15.46 19.80
C ASN A 340 3.70 16.09 20.65
N LYS A 341 3.47 16.29 21.95
CA LYS A 341 4.50 16.78 22.87
C LYS A 341 5.67 15.80 22.98
N THR A 342 5.38 14.52 23.17
CA THR A 342 6.39 13.47 23.30
C THR A 342 7.23 13.34 22.03
N LEU A 343 6.59 13.33 20.85
CA LEU A 343 7.30 13.23 19.57
C LEU A 343 8.16 14.46 19.29
N LYS A 344 7.69 15.66 19.65
CA LYS A 344 8.49 16.89 19.53
C LYS A 344 9.76 16.82 20.38
N ASN A 345 9.66 16.38 21.63
CA ASN A 345 10.83 16.24 22.51
C ASN A 345 11.78 15.18 21.97
N LEU A 346 11.28 14.01 21.63
CA LEU A 346 12.07 12.92 21.03
C LEU A 346 12.82 13.38 19.77
N LYS A 347 12.12 14.10 18.88
CA LYS A 347 12.70 14.66 17.66
C LYS A 347 13.86 15.60 17.97
N THR A 348 13.70 16.49 18.97
CA THR A 348 14.74 17.43 19.39
C THR A 348 15.97 16.69 19.93
N GLU A 349 15.79 15.70 20.81
CA GLU A 349 16.89 14.92 21.40
C GLU A 349 17.66 14.14 20.31
N ILE A 350 16.96 13.49 19.39
CA ILE A 350 17.62 12.76 18.29
C ILE A 350 18.31 13.71 17.33
N THR A 351 17.71 14.88 17.05
CA THR A 351 18.35 15.87 16.16
C THR A 351 19.65 16.40 16.75
N ASN A 352 19.68 16.67 18.06
CA ASN A 352 20.91 17.09 18.76
C ASN A 352 21.99 16.01 18.66
N TYR A 353 21.64 14.76 18.97
CA TYR A 353 22.56 13.61 18.87
C TYR A 353 23.14 13.38 17.46
N ILE A 354 22.36 13.64 16.42
CA ILE A 354 22.82 13.47 15.03
C ILE A 354 23.77 14.59 14.61
N ASN A 355 23.63 15.78 15.20
CA ASN A 355 24.44 16.96 14.85
C ASN A 355 25.69 17.12 15.72
N GLU A 356 25.85 16.33 16.80
CA GLU A 356 27.06 16.17 17.58
C GLU A 356 28.04 15.21 16.90
#